data_9523d94fed832bd88a9ea5e92f1e77be
#
_entry.id   9523d94fed832bd88a9ea5e92f1e77be
#
_cell.length_a   1.000
_cell.length_b   1.000
_cell.length_c   1.000
_cell.angle_alpha   90.00
_cell.angle_beta   90.00
_cell.angle_gamma   90.00
#
_symmetry.space_group_name_H-M   'P 1'
#
loop_
_entity.id
_entity.type
_entity.pdbx_description
1 polymer ?
#
loop_
_entity_poly.entity_id
_entity_poly.type
_entity_poly.pdbx_seq_one_letter_code
_entity_poly.pdbx_strand_id
1 'polypeptide(L)' 'GNLDAINTEEIMDILKRINKFGTTILLITHNREIVNRLAKRVIVLEDGEVVSDVKHGKYRL' A
#
# COMPACT_ATOMS: atom_id res chain seq x y z
N GLY A 1 -4.00 16.82 1.25
CA GLY A 1 -4.94 17.14 0.23
C GLY A 1 -5.97 16.06 0.02
N ASN A 2 -7.04 16.46 -0.52
CA ASN A 2 -8.12 15.54 -0.82
C ASN A 2 -7.89 14.91 -2.18
N LEU A 3 -7.39 13.71 -2.18
CA LEU A 3 -7.35 12.92 -3.39
C LEU A 3 -8.69 12.21 -3.49
N ASP A 4 -9.40 12.45 -4.55
CA ASP A 4 -10.63 11.70 -4.79
C ASP A 4 -10.30 10.29 -5.28
N ALA A 5 -11.31 9.44 -5.42
CA ALA A 5 -11.11 8.05 -5.77
C ALA A 5 -10.41 7.88 -7.12
N ILE A 6 -10.67 8.77 -8.06
CA ILE A 6 -10.07 8.70 -9.40
C ILE A 6 -8.57 8.96 -9.33
N ASN A 7 -8.18 10.01 -8.60
CA ASN A 7 -6.76 10.32 -8.45
C ASN A 7 -6.02 9.22 -7.71
N THR A 8 -6.65 8.61 -6.73
CA THR A 8 -6.06 7.50 -5.99
C THR A 8 -5.77 6.33 -6.91
N GLU A 9 -6.69 5.98 -7.80
CA GLU A 9 -6.48 4.89 -8.75
C GLU A 9 -5.36 5.19 -9.73
N GLU A 10 -5.28 6.42 -10.22
CA GLU A 10 -4.20 6.83 -11.12
C GLU A 10 -2.84 6.72 -10.44
N ILE A 11 -2.75 7.16 -9.20
CA ILE A 11 -1.50 7.07 -8.43
C ILE A 11 -1.11 5.62 -8.23
N MET A 12 -2.05 4.75 -7.88
CA MET A 12 -1.77 3.33 -7.70
C MET A 12 -1.28 2.68 -9.00
N ASP A 13 -1.87 3.05 -10.13
CA ASP A 13 -1.43 2.52 -11.42
C ASP A 13 0.00 2.94 -11.75
N ILE A 14 0.35 4.18 -11.48
CA ILE A 14 1.70 4.68 -11.67
C ILE A 14 2.68 3.91 -10.79
N LEU A 15 2.35 3.73 -9.52
CA LEU A 15 3.20 2.99 -8.59
C LEU A 15 3.41 1.55 -9.03
N LYS A 16 2.35 0.90 -9.49
CA LYS A 16 2.45 -0.47 -10.00
C LYS A 16 3.38 -0.56 -11.21
N ARG A 17 3.31 0.40 -12.12
CA ARG A 17 4.18 0.42 -13.29
C ARG A 17 5.63 0.61 -12.90
N ILE A 18 5.91 1.55 -12.02
CA ILE A 18 7.28 1.81 -11.55
C ILE A 18 7.84 0.57 -10.86
N ASN A 19 7.04 -0.06 -10.03
CA ASN A 19 7.46 -1.28 -9.35
C ASN A 19 7.72 -2.43 -10.33
N LYS A 20 6.91 -2.53 -11.35
CA LYS A 20 7.06 -3.58 -12.37
C LYS A 20 8.37 -3.45 -13.14
N PHE A 21 8.89 -2.25 -13.27
CA PHE A 21 10.19 -2.01 -13.89
C PHE A 21 11.37 -2.30 -12.98
N GLY A 22 11.14 -2.75 -11.77
CA GLY A 22 12.20 -3.15 -10.87
C GLY A 22 12.47 -2.19 -9.72
N THR A 23 11.73 -1.10 -9.62
CA THR A 23 11.90 -0.14 -8.53
C THR A 23 11.16 -0.61 -7.28
N THR A 24 11.85 -0.65 -6.16
CA THR A 24 11.22 -0.93 -4.86
C THR A 24 10.50 0.30 -4.38
N ILE A 25 9.25 0.13 -3.95
CA ILE A 25 8.42 1.24 -3.48
C ILE A 25 7.97 0.96 -2.06
N LEU A 26 8.13 1.96 -1.20
CA LEU A 26 7.60 1.92 0.15
C LEU A 26 6.45 2.92 0.25
N LEU A 27 5.25 2.42 0.47
CA LEU A 27 4.06 3.25 0.62
C LEU A 27 3.57 3.20 2.05
N ILE A 28 3.46 4.36 2.67
CA ILE A 28 2.96 4.46 4.04
C ILE A 28 1.55 5.02 3.99
N THR A 29 0.60 4.26 4.49
CA THR A 29 -0.80 4.67 4.45
C THR A 29 -1.58 3.93 5.54
N HIS A 30 -2.71 4.49 5.95
CA HIS A 30 -3.69 3.80 6.78
C HIS A 30 -4.98 3.51 6.02
N ASN A 31 -4.95 3.67 4.71
CA ASN A 31 -6.12 3.41 3.87
C ASN A 31 -6.18 1.93 3.51
N ARG A 32 -7.12 1.21 4.13
CA ARG A 32 -7.28 -0.23 3.93
C ARG A 32 -7.59 -0.61 2.50
N GLU A 33 -8.36 0.21 1.82
CA GLU A 33 -8.75 -0.08 0.44
C GLU A 33 -7.55 -0.09 -0.49
N ILE A 34 -6.65 0.89 -0.33
CA ILE A 34 -5.42 0.93 -1.11
C ILE A 34 -4.56 -0.30 -0.85
N VAL A 35 -4.39 -0.64 0.42
CA VAL A 35 -3.59 -1.81 0.81
C VAL A 35 -4.15 -3.09 0.20
N ASN A 36 -5.45 -3.29 0.28
CA ASN A 36 -6.11 -4.49 -0.23
C ASN A 36 -6.04 -4.57 -1.75
N ARG A 37 -6.16 -3.46 -2.44
CA ARG A 37 -6.11 -3.42 -3.90
C ARG A 37 -4.72 -3.71 -4.45
N LEU A 38 -3.69 -3.21 -3.79
CA LEU A 38 -2.31 -3.45 -4.23
C LEU A 38 -1.90 -4.89 -4.02
N ALA A 39 -2.44 -5.57 -3.01
CA ALA A 39 -2.18 -6.97 -2.70
C ALA A 39 -0.68 -7.30 -2.63
N LYS A 40 0.10 -6.38 -2.09
CA LYS A 40 1.54 -6.53 -1.91
C LYS A 40 1.86 -6.83 -0.45
N ARG A 41 3.14 -6.87 -0.11
CA ARG A 41 3.56 -7.07 1.26
C ARG A 41 3.03 -5.95 2.15
N VAL A 42 2.42 -6.32 3.26
CA VAL A 42 1.85 -5.38 4.22
C VAL A 42 2.54 -5.54 5.56
N ILE A 43 3.09 -4.44 6.06
CA ILE A 43 3.69 -4.38 7.38
C ILE A 43 2.86 -3.43 8.20
N VAL A 44 2.31 -3.93 9.30
CA VAL A 44 1.50 -3.11 10.20
C VAL A 44 2.33 -2.70 11.41
N LEU A 45 2.32 -1.39 11.68
CA LEU A 45 3.04 -0.82 12.81
C LEU A 45 2.05 -0.27 13.83
N GLU A 46 2.29 -0.56 15.10
CA GLU A 46 1.56 0.02 16.21
C GLU A 46 2.56 0.44 17.27
N ASP A 47 2.47 1.68 17.72
CA ASP A 47 3.34 2.24 18.76
C ASP A 47 4.84 2.00 18.45
N GLY A 48 5.21 2.12 17.18
CA GLY A 48 6.59 1.95 16.77
C GLY A 48 7.05 0.51 16.64
N GLU A 49 6.15 -0.45 16.81
CA GLU A 49 6.49 -1.87 16.71
C GLU A 49 5.77 -2.55 15.55
N VAL A 50 6.44 -3.50 14.93
CA VAL A 50 5.84 -4.32 13.88
C VAL A 50 4.94 -5.36 14.53
N VAL A 51 3.65 -5.29 14.26
CA VAL A 51 2.69 -6.25 14.80
C VAL A 51 2.23 -7.27 13.76
N SER A 52 2.47 -7.02 12.49
CA SER A 52 2.12 -7.94 11.42
C SER A 52 3.00 -7.68 10.20
N ASP A 53 3.35 -8.74 9.49
CA ASP A 53 4.12 -8.67 8.25
C ASP A 53 3.64 -9.83 7.37
N VAL A 54 2.86 -9.50 6.33
CA VAL A 54 2.24 -10.48 5.45
C VAL A 54 2.67 -10.21 4.01
N LYS A 55 3.17 -11.23 3.33
CA LYS A 55 3.73 -11.07 1.98
C LYS A 55 2.71 -10.69 0.91
N HIS A 56 1.53 -11.28 0.96
CA HIS A 56 0.46 -10.98 0.02
C HIS A 56 -0.75 -10.64 0.85
N GLY A 57 -0.73 -9.43 1.37
CA GLY A 57 -1.60 -9.19 2.45
C GLY A 57 -2.78 -8.33 2.18
N LYS A 58 -3.74 -8.52 3.03
CA LYS A 58 -4.79 -7.58 3.27
C LYS A 58 -4.49 -6.90 4.59
N TYR A 59 -4.95 -5.68 4.71
CA TYR A 59 -4.83 -4.97 5.96
C TYR A 59 -5.69 -5.69 7.00
N ARG A 60 -5.05 -6.11 8.07
CA ARG A 60 -5.73 -6.81 9.15
C ARG A 60 -5.48 -6.10 10.48
N LEU A 61 -6.51 -5.41 10.94
CA LEU A 61 -6.53 -4.92 12.31
C LEU A 61 -7.92 -4.91 12.82
#